data_08a11282aa96cac26c13a713f3a8c7f8
#
_entry.id   08a11282aa96cac26c13a713f3a8c7f8
#
_cell.length_a   1.000
_cell.length_b   1.000
_cell.length_c   1.000
_cell.angle_alpha   90.00
_cell.angle_beta   90.00
_cell.angle_gamma   90.00
#
_symmetry.space_group_name_H-M   'P 1'
#
loop_
_entity.id
_entity.type
_entity.pdbx_description
1 polymer ?
#
loop_
_entity_poly.entity_id
_entity_poly.type
_entity_poly.pdbx_seq_one_letter_code
_entity_poly.pdbx_strand_id
1 'polypeptide(L)'
;MIPNYQYAAQRAKEVAQKYGTNDPLTIIKKQGCVLVMSFLEMANAIGVNREQLVSICGEDNQDAITTIQKCPKGNTRYLVTYNQQLPEYQLKKALARELGHIALGHDGSRSEEVRNEEALCFAYHFICQGEAE
;
A
#
# COMPACT_ATOMS: atom_id res chain seq x y z
N MET A 1 -15.45 7.57 14.28
CA MET A 1 -14.02 7.97 14.35
C MET A 1 -13.66 8.82 13.13
N ILE A 2 -12.94 9.90 13.35
CA ILE A 2 -12.55 10.81 12.28
C ILE A 2 -11.14 10.43 11.81
N PRO A 3 -10.87 10.42 10.49
CA PRO A 3 -9.52 10.18 9.98
C PRO A 3 -8.52 11.21 10.51
N ASN A 4 -7.33 10.77 10.84
CA ASN A 4 -6.27 11.66 11.32
C ASN A 4 -5.42 12.14 10.14
N TYR A 5 -5.93 13.12 9.41
CA TYR A 5 -5.27 13.65 8.21
C TYR A 5 -3.93 14.31 8.53
N GLN A 6 -3.85 15.00 9.66
CA GLN A 6 -2.62 15.69 10.03
C GLN A 6 -1.48 14.72 10.29
N TYR A 7 -1.76 13.63 10.99
CA TYR A 7 -0.77 12.58 11.22
C TYR A 7 -0.36 11.91 9.90
N ALA A 8 -1.33 11.62 9.04
CA ALA A 8 -1.04 10.98 7.75
C ALA A 8 -0.12 11.86 6.89
N ALA A 9 -0.40 13.16 6.82
CA ALA A 9 0.43 14.09 6.06
C ALA A 9 1.85 14.18 6.63
N GLN A 10 1.96 14.22 7.96
CA GLN A 10 3.26 14.27 8.62
C GLN A 10 4.08 13.01 8.38
N ARG A 11 3.44 11.84 8.49
CA ARG A 11 4.13 10.57 8.25
C ARG A 11 4.61 10.44 6.81
N ALA A 12 3.83 10.94 5.84
CA ALA A 12 4.25 10.93 4.44
C ALA A 12 5.55 11.69 4.25
N LYS A 13 5.65 12.87 4.87
CA LYS A 13 6.85 13.69 4.82
C LYS A 13 8.04 12.99 5.48
N GLU A 14 7.83 12.42 6.66
CA GLU A 14 8.88 11.70 7.39
C GLU A 14 9.41 10.52 6.59
N VAL A 15 8.52 9.73 5.98
CA VAL A 15 8.91 8.55 5.20
C VAL A 15 9.69 8.97 3.96
N ALA A 16 9.23 9.99 3.24
CA ALA A 16 9.95 10.48 2.06
C ALA A 16 11.36 10.98 2.42
N GLN A 17 11.48 11.68 3.54
CA GLN A 17 12.78 12.17 4.01
C GLN A 17 13.69 11.05 4.47
N LYS A 18 13.14 10.08 5.20
CA LYS A 18 13.94 8.96 5.74
C LYS A 18 14.58 8.14 4.62
N TYR A 19 13.84 7.86 3.56
CA TYR A 19 14.34 7.02 2.48
C TYR A 19 14.92 7.81 1.31
N GLY A 20 14.75 9.13 1.29
CA GLY A 20 15.31 9.99 0.26
C GLY A 20 14.72 9.75 -1.12
N THR A 21 13.50 9.25 -1.20
CA THR A 21 12.83 8.96 -2.47
C THR A 21 11.32 9.07 -2.30
N ASN A 22 10.63 9.36 -3.42
CA ASN A 22 9.17 9.29 -3.46
C ASN A 22 8.69 8.10 -4.31
N ASP A 23 9.53 7.08 -4.50
CA ASP A 23 9.12 5.84 -5.15
C ASP A 23 8.59 4.88 -4.09
N PRO A 24 7.26 4.67 -4.02
CA PRO A 24 6.67 3.87 -2.96
C PRO A 24 7.10 2.40 -3.01
N LEU A 25 7.29 1.84 -4.20
CA LEU A 25 7.68 0.43 -4.32
C LEU A 25 9.06 0.17 -3.71
N THR A 26 10.01 1.09 -3.94
CA THR A 26 11.34 1.00 -3.36
C THR A 26 11.27 0.94 -1.83
N ILE A 27 10.44 1.78 -1.24
CA ILE A 27 10.29 1.83 0.21
C ILE A 27 9.57 0.59 0.74
N ILE A 28 8.50 0.17 0.07
CA ILE A 28 7.74 -1.03 0.48
C ILE A 28 8.65 -2.25 0.53
N LYS A 29 9.51 -2.42 -0.47
CA LYS A 29 10.44 -3.55 -0.52
C LYS A 29 11.46 -3.57 0.60
N LYS A 30 11.71 -2.43 1.24
CA LYS A 30 12.65 -2.34 2.36
C LYS A 30 12.02 -2.63 3.71
N GLN A 31 10.70 -2.80 3.76
CA GLN A 31 10.01 -3.09 5.02
C GLN A 31 10.13 -4.57 5.35
N GLY A 32 10.63 -4.90 6.54
CA GLY A 32 10.86 -6.28 6.94
C GLY A 32 9.59 -7.09 7.20
N CYS A 33 8.47 -6.41 7.39
CA CYS A 33 7.18 -7.06 7.67
C CYS A 33 6.27 -7.13 6.44
N VAL A 34 6.79 -6.84 5.24
CA VAL A 34 5.99 -6.73 4.03
C VAL A 34 6.51 -7.68 2.97
N LEU A 35 5.58 -8.45 2.40
CA LEU A 35 5.81 -9.20 1.17
C LEU A 35 5.09 -8.44 0.05
N VAL A 36 5.79 -8.14 -1.04
CA VAL A 36 5.22 -7.43 -2.17
C VAL A 36 5.41 -8.23 -3.45
N MET A 37 4.35 -8.33 -4.23
CA MET A 37 4.40 -9.02 -5.52
C MET A 37 3.33 -8.47 -6.47
N SER A 38 3.61 -8.58 -7.77
CA SER A 38 2.62 -8.24 -8.78
C SER A 38 1.50 -9.28 -8.82
N PHE A 39 0.38 -8.92 -9.44
CA PHE A 39 -0.71 -9.89 -9.66
C PHE A 39 -0.21 -11.08 -10.47
N LEU A 40 0.66 -10.84 -11.46
CA LEU A 40 1.21 -11.91 -12.28
C LEU A 40 2.08 -12.86 -11.44
N GLU A 41 2.94 -12.31 -10.61
CA GLU A 41 3.78 -13.11 -9.72
C GLU A 41 2.94 -13.96 -8.77
N MET A 42 1.88 -13.37 -8.20
CA MET A 42 0.99 -14.10 -7.32
C MET A 42 0.25 -15.21 -8.05
N ALA A 43 -0.28 -14.91 -9.25
CA ALA A 43 -0.99 -15.90 -10.04
C ALA A 43 -0.09 -17.10 -10.35
N ASN A 44 1.17 -16.84 -10.71
CA ASN A 44 2.15 -17.90 -10.97
C ASN A 44 2.46 -18.71 -9.71
N ALA A 45 2.58 -18.04 -8.57
CA ALA A 45 2.92 -18.69 -7.31
C ALA A 45 1.84 -19.64 -6.82
N ILE A 46 0.57 -19.28 -7.02
CA ILE A 46 -0.55 -20.10 -6.55
C ILE A 46 -1.21 -20.91 -7.65
N GLY A 47 -0.70 -20.82 -8.89
CA GLY A 47 -1.16 -21.65 -10.00
C GLY A 47 -2.53 -21.27 -10.56
N VAL A 48 -2.91 -20.00 -10.49
CA VAL A 48 -4.18 -19.49 -11.02
C VAL A 48 -3.93 -18.42 -12.06
N ASN A 49 -4.93 -18.21 -12.94
CA ASN A 49 -4.86 -17.11 -13.90
C ASN A 49 -5.39 -15.81 -13.26
N ARG A 50 -5.27 -14.71 -14.02
CA ARG A 50 -5.69 -13.40 -13.54
C ARG A 50 -7.17 -13.35 -13.13
N GLU A 51 -8.03 -13.97 -13.96
CA GLU A 51 -9.47 -13.98 -13.69
C GLU A 51 -9.79 -14.69 -12.39
N GLN A 52 -9.14 -15.82 -12.14
CA GLN A 52 -9.30 -16.56 -10.90
C GLN A 52 -8.77 -15.76 -9.71
N LEU A 53 -7.64 -15.08 -9.89
CA LEU A 53 -7.05 -14.24 -8.84
C LEU A 53 -7.99 -13.10 -8.45
N VAL A 54 -8.58 -12.43 -9.44
CA VAL A 54 -9.53 -11.34 -9.19
C VAL A 54 -10.75 -11.85 -8.44
N SER A 55 -11.24 -13.04 -8.82
CA SER A 55 -12.38 -13.67 -8.14
C SER A 55 -12.09 -13.95 -6.67
N ILE A 56 -10.84 -14.27 -6.33
CA ILE A 56 -10.44 -14.57 -4.95
C ILE A 56 -10.15 -13.29 -4.16
N CYS A 57 -9.43 -12.34 -4.77
CA CYS A 57 -8.85 -11.20 -4.08
C CYS A 57 -9.72 -9.94 -4.16
N GLY A 58 -10.72 -9.90 -5.04
CA GLY A 58 -11.60 -8.75 -5.16
C GLY A 58 -11.87 -8.33 -6.59
N GLU A 59 -12.28 -7.09 -6.77
CA GLU A 59 -12.78 -6.58 -8.02
C GLU A 59 -11.71 -6.31 -9.07
N ASP A 60 -12.09 -6.41 -10.34
CA ASP A 60 -11.23 -6.22 -11.51
C ASP A 60 -10.52 -4.86 -11.54
N ASN A 61 -11.14 -3.85 -10.96
CA ASN A 61 -10.65 -2.48 -11.05
C ASN A 61 -9.73 -2.09 -9.90
N GLN A 62 -9.32 -3.03 -9.05
CA GLN A 62 -8.39 -2.72 -7.99
C GLN A 62 -6.97 -2.65 -8.55
N ASP A 63 -6.30 -1.53 -8.27
CA ASP A 63 -4.95 -1.26 -8.75
C ASP A 63 -3.90 -1.92 -7.87
N ALA A 64 -4.15 -1.93 -6.56
CA ALA A 64 -3.29 -2.57 -5.58
C ALA A 64 -4.09 -2.89 -4.32
N ILE A 65 -3.66 -3.92 -3.62
CA ILE A 65 -4.36 -4.40 -2.41
C ILE A 65 -3.32 -4.69 -1.34
N THR A 66 -3.58 -4.22 -0.12
CA THR A 66 -2.79 -4.60 1.06
C THR A 66 -3.64 -5.53 1.92
N THR A 67 -3.17 -6.76 2.08
CA THR A 67 -3.77 -7.72 2.99
C THR A 67 -3.02 -7.68 4.32
N ILE A 68 -3.75 -7.51 5.39
CA ILE A 68 -3.18 -7.41 6.74
C ILE A 68 -3.31 -8.76 7.41
N GLN A 69 -2.20 -9.27 7.93
CA GLN A 69 -2.17 -10.54 8.65
C GLN A 69 -1.61 -10.32 10.05
N LYS A 70 -2.37 -10.71 11.06
CA LYS A 70 -1.88 -10.71 12.44
C LYS A 70 -1.31 -12.08 12.77
N CYS A 71 -0.08 -12.09 13.24
CA CYS A 71 0.60 -13.34 13.61
C CYS A 71 0.30 -13.69 15.05
N PRO A 72 0.40 -14.99 15.43
CA PRO A 72 0.10 -15.43 16.80
C PRO A 72 0.90 -14.71 17.89
N LYS A 73 2.08 -14.19 17.54
CA LYS A 73 2.94 -13.45 18.48
C LYS A 73 2.62 -11.96 18.57
N GLY A 74 1.52 -11.51 17.94
CA GLY A 74 1.10 -10.11 17.97
C GLY A 74 1.70 -9.23 16.89
N ASN A 75 2.62 -9.74 16.09
CA ASN A 75 3.20 -8.97 14.98
C ASN A 75 2.21 -8.84 13.83
N THR A 76 2.24 -7.70 13.17
CA THR A 76 1.43 -7.48 11.96
C THR A 76 2.33 -7.64 10.74
N ARG A 77 1.84 -8.41 9.76
CA ARG A 77 2.48 -8.57 8.47
C ARG A 77 1.56 -8.05 7.39
N TYR A 78 2.16 -7.60 6.29
CA TYR A 78 1.42 -7.08 5.16
C TYR A 78 1.79 -7.83 3.89
N LEU A 79 0.78 -8.13 3.09
CA LEU A 79 0.97 -8.63 1.73
C LEU A 79 0.44 -7.55 0.79
N VAL A 80 1.32 -6.98 -0.02
CA VAL A 80 0.94 -5.97 -1.02
C VAL A 80 0.97 -6.63 -2.39
N THR A 81 -0.17 -6.62 -3.06
CA THR A 81 -0.27 -7.09 -4.44
C THR A 81 -0.69 -5.93 -5.34
N TYR A 82 -0.11 -5.85 -6.52
CA TYR A 82 -0.36 -4.72 -7.41
C TYR A 82 -0.51 -5.18 -8.87
N ASN A 83 -1.26 -4.39 -9.64
CA ASN A 83 -1.46 -4.63 -11.06
C ASN A 83 -0.28 -4.06 -11.85
N GLN A 84 0.61 -4.93 -12.31
CA GLN A 84 1.82 -4.54 -13.05
C GLN A 84 1.53 -3.94 -14.43
N GLN A 85 0.28 -4.05 -14.91
CA GLN A 85 -0.12 -3.51 -16.21
C GLN A 85 -0.53 -2.04 -16.17
N LEU A 86 -0.60 -1.45 -14.99
CA LEU A 86 -0.98 -0.05 -14.84
C LEU A 86 0.08 0.89 -15.43
N PRO A 87 -0.34 2.03 -16.00
CA PRO A 87 0.61 3.08 -16.35
C PRO A 87 1.45 3.49 -15.15
N GLU A 88 2.69 3.89 -15.40
CA GLU A 88 3.66 4.16 -14.34
C GLU A 88 3.15 5.11 -13.25
N TYR A 89 2.55 6.22 -13.64
CA TYR A 89 2.08 7.21 -12.66
C TYR A 89 0.89 6.68 -11.86
N GLN A 90 -0.01 5.96 -12.51
CA GLN A 90 -1.16 5.36 -11.83
C GLN A 90 -0.71 4.29 -10.84
N LEU A 91 0.26 3.46 -11.21
CA LEU A 91 0.84 2.46 -10.33
C LEU A 91 1.51 3.13 -9.13
N LYS A 92 2.24 4.22 -9.36
CA LYS A 92 2.89 4.98 -8.29
C LYS A 92 1.87 5.47 -7.26
N LYS A 93 0.75 6.02 -7.72
CA LYS A 93 -0.32 6.49 -6.82
C LYS A 93 -0.93 5.34 -6.02
N ALA A 94 -1.20 4.22 -6.68
CA ALA A 94 -1.76 3.05 -6.02
C ALA A 94 -0.81 2.51 -4.94
N LEU A 95 0.46 2.37 -5.26
CA LEU A 95 1.46 1.87 -4.31
C LEU A 95 1.72 2.87 -3.17
N ALA A 96 1.64 4.18 -3.43
CA ALA A 96 1.76 5.18 -2.37
C ALA A 96 0.63 5.04 -1.35
N ARG A 97 -0.58 4.74 -1.81
CA ARG A 97 -1.70 4.47 -0.91
C ARG A 97 -1.46 3.22 -0.06
N GLU A 98 -0.93 2.16 -0.69
CA GLU A 98 -0.62 0.94 0.06
C GLU A 98 0.52 1.15 1.06
N LEU A 99 1.54 1.93 0.67
CA LEU A 99 2.59 2.33 1.62
C LEU A 99 2.00 3.10 2.80
N GLY A 100 0.97 3.92 2.55
CA GLY A 100 0.26 4.63 3.61
C GLY A 100 -0.34 3.71 4.65
N HIS A 101 -0.97 2.62 4.22
CA HIS A 101 -1.51 1.64 5.17
C HIS A 101 -0.42 1.07 6.07
N ILE A 102 0.74 0.79 5.51
CA ILE A 102 1.88 0.22 6.25
C ILE A 102 2.49 1.26 7.19
N ALA A 103 2.77 2.45 6.66
CA ALA A 103 3.45 3.51 7.42
C ALA A 103 2.60 4.05 8.56
N LEU A 104 1.27 4.01 8.42
CA LEU A 104 0.35 4.46 9.45
C LEU A 104 -0.03 3.35 10.43
N GLY A 105 0.50 2.15 10.22
CA GLY A 105 0.25 1.03 11.12
C GLY A 105 -1.18 0.52 11.09
N HIS A 106 -1.86 0.59 9.96
CA HIS A 106 -3.24 0.12 9.83
C HIS A 106 -3.29 -1.39 10.04
N ASP A 107 -4.03 -1.82 11.05
CA ASP A 107 -4.06 -3.23 11.45
C ASP A 107 -5.47 -3.80 11.60
N GLY A 108 -6.48 -3.06 11.16
CA GLY A 108 -7.87 -3.46 11.28
C GLY A 108 -8.57 -2.96 12.54
N SER A 109 -7.86 -2.29 13.45
CA SER A 109 -8.47 -1.69 14.65
C SER A 109 -9.32 -0.47 14.31
N ARG A 110 -9.12 0.12 13.14
CA ARG A 110 -9.89 1.26 12.63
C ARG A 110 -10.78 0.76 11.49
N SER A 111 -11.87 1.47 11.21
CA SER A 111 -12.76 1.10 10.11
C SER A 111 -12.03 1.19 8.77
N GLU A 112 -12.48 0.39 7.81
CA GLU A 112 -11.93 0.42 6.46
C GLU A 112 -12.01 1.83 5.84
N GLU A 113 -13.15 2.50 6.04
CA GLU A 113 -13.34 3.86 5.53
C GLU A 113 -12.30 4.83 6.09
N VAL A 114 -12.06 4.80 7.40
CA VAL A 114 -11.07 5.67 8.04
C VAL A 114 -9.66 5.35 7.54
N ARG A 115 -9.32 4.06 7.45
CA ARG A 115 -8.02 3.64 6.94
C ARG A 115 -7.78 4.11 5.52
N ASN A 116 -8.80 3.99 4.66
CA ASN A 116 -8.68 4.40 3.27
C ASN A 116 -8.49 5.91 3.14
N GLU A 117 -9.23 6.70 3.92
CA GLU A 117 -9.09 8.15 3.91
C GLU A 117 -7.70 8.59 4.37
N GLU A 118 -7.19 7.98 5.43
CA GLU A 118 -5.86 8.29 5.91
C GLU A 118 -4.79 7.89 4.90
N ALA A 119 -4.94 6.72 4.26
CA ALA A 119 -4.00 6.25 3.25
C ALA A 119 -3.99 7.13 2.01
N LEU A 120 -5.16 7.64 1.59
CA LEU A 120 -5.25 8.58 0.47
C LEU A 120 -4.55 9.90 0.79
N CYS A 121 -4.73 10.40 2.00
CA CYS A 121 -4.05 11.61 2.46
C CYS A 121 -2.54 11.41 2.48
N PHE A 122 -2.09 10.28 3.01
CA PHE A 122 -0.66 9.92 2.99
C PHE A 122 -0.12 9.91 1.56
N ALA A 123 -0.83 9.22 0.65
CA ALA A 123 -0.38 9.08 -0.73
C ALA A 123 -0.23 10.44 -1.44
N TYR A 124 -1.21 11.31 -1.25
CA TYR A 124 -1.15 12.65 -1.82
C TYR A 124 0.10 13.41 -1.36
N HIS A 125 0.30 13.47 -0.05
CA HIS A 125 1.44 14.21 0.50
C HIS A 125 2.77 13.56 0.18
N PHE A 126 2.82 12.23 0.13
CA PHE A 126 4.03 11.49 -0.21
C PHE A 126 4.49 11.79 -1.64
N ILE A 127 3.56 11.75 -2.59
CA ILE A 127 3.87 12.03 -4.00
C ILE A 127 4.28 13.50 -4.17
N CYS A 128 3.56 14.41 -3.53
CA CYS A 128 3.84 15.84 -3.65
C CYS A 128 5.19 16.25 -3.07
N GLN A 129 5.74 15.51 -2.11
CA GLN A 129 7.07 15.80 -1.58
C GLN A 129 8.14 15.76 -2.67
N GLY A 130 8.03 14.80 -3.60
CA GLY A 130 8.98 14.70 -4.69
C GLY A 130 8.74 15.71 -5.81
N GLU A 131 7.49 16.12 -6.00
CA GLU A 131 7.11 17.03 -7.07
C GLU A 131 7.30 18.50 -6.69
N ALA A 132 7.36 18.81 -5.40
CA ALA A 132 7.52 20.17 -4.91
C ALA A 132 8.96 20.69 -5.03
N GLU A 133 9.88 19.82 -5.36
CA GLU A 133 11.29 20.17 -5.57
C GLU A 133 11.59 20.37 -7.06
#